data_b209ae567b07d7c25a0a269dc1e85ebb
#
_entry.id   b209ae567b07d7c25a0a269dc1e85ebb
#
_cell.length_a   1.000
_cell.length_b   1.000
_cell.length_c   1.000
_cell.angle_alpha   90.00
_cell.angle_beta   90.00
_cell.angle_gamma   90.00
#
_symmetry.space_group_name_H-M   'P 1'
#
loop_
_entity.id
_entity.type
_entity.pdbx_description
1 polymer ?
#
loop_
_entity_poly.entity_id
_entity_poly.type
_entity_poly.pdbx_seq_one_letter_code
_entity_poly.pdbx_strand_id
1 'polypeptide(L)'
;MSNYRRVWVPGGTYFFTVNLLERRRCLLVEHIDLLRDAFRAARAARPFHVLAIVVLPDHLHCVWRLPEGDADNANRWAQIKSGFSRALPAKERRSSRRIARRERGIWQRRYWEHLIRDEDDLRRHVDYVHINPVKHGHAARAGDWPYSSFRQWVAKGEYPVDWASEPIAWDGVGER
;
A
#
# COMPACT_ATOMS: atom_id res chain seq x y z
N MET A 1 8.84 5.43 -22.92
CA MET A 1 7.60 5.74 -22.18
C MET A 1 6.81 4.46 -22.05
N SER A 2 6.62 3.96 -20.85
CA SER A 2 5.87 2.73 -20.59
C SER A 2 4.38 3.00 -20.88
N ASN A 3 3.83 2.29 -21.86
CA ASN A 3 2.41 2.33 -22.25
C ASN A 3 1.58 1.51 -21.23
N TYR A 4 1.68 1.82 -19.95
CA TYR A 4 0.91 1.14 -18.92
C TYR A 4 -0.56 1.55 -19.03
N ARG A 5 -1.41 0.65 -19.49
CA ARG A 5 -2.87 0.80 -19.45
C ARG A 5 -3.38 0.15 -18.18
N ARG A 6 -4.16 0.90 -17.40
CA ARG A 6 -4.87 0.34 -16.24
C ARG A 6 -5.83 -0.73 -16.70
N VAL A 7 -5.77 -1.87 -16.02
CA VAL A 7 -6.70 -2.98 -16.26
C VAL A 7 -7.90 -2.78 -15.35
N TRP A 8 -9.08 -2.73 -15.94
CA TRP A 8 -10.36 -2.54 -15.24
C TRP A 8 -11.11 -3.86 -15.22
N VAL A 9 -11.02 -4.60 -14.10
CA VAL A 9 -11.74 -5.85 -13.91
C VAL A 9 -12.70 -5.67 -12.73
N PRO A 10 -14.02 -5.67 -12.98
CA PRO A 10 -15.02 -5.61 -11.91
C PRO A 10 -14.85 -6.77 -10.93
N GLY A 11 -14.88 -6.46 -9.61
CA GLY A 11 -14.64 -7.45 -8.57
C GLY A 11 -13.21 -7.96 -8.47
N GLY A 12 -12.29 -7.38 -9.25
CA GLY A 12 -10.89 -7.82 -9.32
C GLY A 12 -10.14 -7.66 -8.00
N THR A 13 -9.11 -8.50 -7.83
CA THR A 13 -8.13 -8.38 -6.75
C THR A 13 -6.87 -7.73 -7.31
N TYR A 14 -6.36 -6.72 -6.61
CA TYR A 14 -5.21 -5.95 -7.08
C TYR A 14 -4.17 -5.80 -5.99
N PHE A 15 -2.90 -5.88 -6.37
CA PHE A 15 -1.77 -5.45 -5.56
C PHE A 15 -1.37 -4.02 -5.95
N PHE A 16 -0.93 -3.24 -4.96
CA PHE A 16 -0.51 -1.86 -5.13
C PHE A 16 0.80 -1.55 -4.44
N THR A 17 1.59 -0.67 -5.08
CA THR A 17 2.68 0.07 -4.44
C THR A 17 2.40 1.55 -4.52
N VAL A 18 2.37 2.22 -3.37
CA VAL A 18 2.02 3.64 -3.27
C VAL A 18 3.09 4.38 -2.48
N ASN A 19 3.77 5.32 -3.14
CA ASN A 19 4.95 5.98 -2.60
C ASN A 19 4.68 7.43 -2.19
N LEU A 20 5.36 7.88 -1.14
CA LEU A 20 5.55 9.29 -0.89
C LEU A 20 6.43 9.91 -1.98
N LEU A 21 6.26 11.21 -2.22
CA LEU A 21 7.08 11.95 -3.17
C LEU A 21 8.52 12.09 -2.67
N GLU A 22 8.68 12.41 -1.39
CA GLU A 22 9.97 12.52 -0.72
C GLU A 22 10.21 11.27 0.12
N ARG A 23 10.93 10.31 -0.45
CA ARG A 23 11.17 9.01 0.18
C ARG A 23 12.05 9.05 1.43
N ARG A 24 12.72 10.16 1.71
CA ARG A 24 13.50 10.35 2.95
C ARG A 24 12.64 10.65 4.18
N ARG A 25 11.36 10.89 4.00
CA ARG A 25 10.42 11.23 5.09
C ARG A 25 9.72 9.97 5.59
N CYS A 26 9.56 9.87 6.90
CA CYS A 26 8.90 8.74 7.56
C CYS A 26 7.41 8.99 7.83
N LEU A 27 6.75 9.83 7.01
CA LEU A 27 5.40 10.35 7.30
C LEU A 27 4.34 9.28 7.52
N LEU A 28 4.44 8.12 6.84
CA LEU A 28 3.40 7.10 6.92
C LEU A 28 3.37 6.42 8.28
N VAL A 29 4.54 6.18 8.88
CA VAL A 29 4.64 5.56 10.22
C VAL A 29 4.54 6.59 11.33
N GLU A 30 5.09 7.82 11.15
CA GLU A 30 4.94 8.92 12.10
C GLU A 30 3.48 9.33 12.30
N HIS A 31 2.67 9.22 11.24
CA HIS A 31 1.27 9.59 11.24
C HIS A 31 0.36 8.40 10.89
N ILE A 32 0.70 7.22 11.39
CA ILE A 32 -0.01 5.97 11.04
C ILE A 32 -1.51 6.02 11.32
N ASP A 33 -1.93 6.67 12.39
CA ASP A 33 -3.34 6.76 12.73
C ASP A 33 -4.12 7.64 11.75
N LEU A 34 -3.53 8.73 11.26
CA LEU A 34 -4.13 9.53 10.19
C LEU A 34 -4.28 8.73 8.88
N LEU A 35 -3.31 7.86 8.59
CA LEU A 35 -3.41 6.95 7.43
C LEU A 35 -4.52 5.91 7.63
N ARG A 36 -4.62 5.32 8.81
CA ARG A 36 -5.70 4.38 9.16
C ARG A 36 -7.08 5.02 9.05
N ASP A 37 -7.21 6.28 9.51
CA ASP A 37 -8.44 7.06 9.40
C ASP A 37 -8.82 7.32 7.93
N ALA A 38 -7.85 7.67 7.09
CA ALA A 38 -8.06 7.86 5.65
C ALA A 38 -8.54 6.57 4.96
N PHE A 39 -7.95 5.41 5.33
CA PHE A 39 -8.41 4.10 4.83
C PHE A 39 -9.83 3.78 5.32
N ARG A 40 -10.14 4.02 6.60
CA ARG A 40 -11.49 3.80 7.14
C ARG A 40 -12.54 4.64 6.44
N ALA A 41 -12.27 5.93 6.25
CA ALA A 41 -13.17 6.85 5.55
C ALA A 41 -13.38 6.44 4.09
N ALA A 42 -12.32 6.05 3.38
CA ALA A 42 -12.43 5.59 2.00
C ALA A 42 -13.24 4.28 1.89
N ARG A 43 -13.04 3.34 2.82
CA ARG A 43 -13.80 2.07 2.85
C ARG A 43 -15.27 2.27 3.20
N ALA A 44 -15.59 3.24 4.06
CA ALA A 44 -16.97 3.58 4.38
C ALA A 44 -17.69 4.21 3.19
N ALA A 45 -17.00 5.07 2.42
CA ALA A 45 -17.58 5.73 1.25
C ALA A 45 -17.66 4.81 0.01
N ARG A 46 -16.64 3.98 -0.19
CA ARG A 46 -16.50 3.05 -1.33
C ARG A 46 -15.91 1.73 -0.83
N PRO A 47 -16.74 0.73 -0.46
CA PRO A 47 -16.28 -0.51 0.12
C PRO A 47 -15.22 -1.23 -0.72
N PHE A 48 -14.25 -1.84 -0.06
CA PHE A 48 -13.26 -2.77 -0.61
C PHE A 48 -12.69 -3.62 0.51
N HIS A 49 -12.21 -4.81 0.18
CA HIS A 49 -11.68 -5.76 1.16
C HIS A 49 -10.16 -5.80 1.09
N VAL A 50 -9.48 -5.34 2.15
CA VAL A 50 -8.02 -5.43 2.27
C VAL A 50 -7.66 -6.84 2.71
N LEU A 51 -6.93 -7.56 1.85
CA LEU A 51 -6.43 -8.92 2.10
C LEU A 51 -5.09 -8.88 2.85
N ALA A 52 -4.16 -8.06 2.38
CA ALA A 52 -2.87 -7.86 3.01
C ALA A 52 -2.41 -6.41 2.87
N ILE A 53 -1.70 -5.90 3.87
CA ILE A 53 -1.14 -4.55 3.86
C ILE A 53 0.14 -4.49 4.70
N VAL A 54 1.11 -3.73 4.23
CA VAL A 54 2.26 -3.28 5.00
C VAL A 54 2.48 -1.79 4.75
N VAL A 55 2.72 -1.05 5.82
CA VAL A 55 3.07 0.37 5.76
C VAL A 55 4.52 0.53 6.19
N LEU A 56 5.34 1.02 5.28
CA LEU A 56 6.74 1.38 5.51
C LEU A 56 6.86 2.90 5.68
N PRO A 57 8.00 3.44 6.13
CA PRO A 57 8.10 4.87 6.42
C PRO A 57 7.69 5.79 5.26
N ASP A 58 8.03 5.42 4.02
CA ASP A 58 7.92 6.25 2.82
C ASP A 58 7.02 5.67 1.72
N HIS A 59 6.54 4.45 1.88
CA HIS A 59 5.61 3.79 0.95
C HIS A 59 4.79 2.72 1.64
N LEU A 60 3.80 2.21 0.92
CA LEU A 60 3.02 1.06 1.36
C LEU A 60 2.77 0.09 0.21
N HIS A 61 2.59 -1.17 0.58
CA HIS A 61 2.08 -2.20 -0.31
C HIS A 61 0.77 -2.73 0.26
N CYS A 62 -0.18 -3.00 -0.61
CA CYS A 62 -1.40 -3.69 -0.18
C CYS A 62 -2.00 -4.52 -1.32
N VAL A 63 -2.73 -5.55 -0.90
CA VAL A 63 -3.61 -6.34 -1.76
C VAL A 63 -5.03 -6.09 -1.29
N TRP A 64 -5.91 -5.68 -2.21
CA TRP A 64 -7.32 -5.58 -1.92
C TRP A 64 -8.19 -6.15 -3.03
N ARG A 65 -9.41 -6.54 -2.67
CA ARG A 65 -10.45 -7.00 -3.57
C ARG A 65 -11.55 -5.96 -3.66
N LEU A 66 -11.99 -5.66 -4.86
CA LEU A 66 -13.14 -4.81 -5.11
C LEU A 66 -14.47 -5.58 -4.99
N PRO A 67 -15.59 -4.90 -4.68
CA PRO A 67 -16.92 -5.49 -4.77
C PRO A 67 -17.24 -5.94 -6.19
N GLU A 68 -18.14 -6.90 -6.31
CA GLU A 68 -18.67 -7.33 -7.60
C GLU A 68 -19.24 -6.14 -8.38
N GLY A 69 -18.94 -6.07 -9.66
CA GLY A 69 -19.35 -4.97 -10.55
C GLY A 69 -18.55 -3.67 -10.44
N ASP A 70 -17.65 -3.54 -9.45
CA ASP A 70 -16.85 -2.33 -9.24
C ASP A 70 -15.39 -2.54 -9.69
N ALA A 71 -14.83 -1.58 -10.43
CA ALA A 71 -13.44 -1.58 -10.90
C ALA A 71 -12.69 -0.29 -10.55
N ASP A 72 -13.25 0.58 -9.70
CA ASP A 72 -12.75 1.92 -9.45
C ASP A 72 -11.71 1.97 -8.32
N ASN A 73 -10.48 1.59 -8.63
CA ASN A 73 -9.32 1.76 -7.73
C ASN A 73 -8.89 3.23 -7.61
N ALA A 74 -9.04 4.00 -8.69
CA ALA A 74 -8.48 5.35 -8.78
C ALA A 74 -9.11 6.32 -7.77
N ASN A 75 -10.43 6.31 -7.65
CA ASN A 75 -11.12 7.16 -6.69
C ASN A 75 -10.86 6.74 -5.24
N ARG A 76 -10.70 5.45 -4.96
CA ARG A 76 -10.31 4.95 -3.63
C ARG A 76 -8.92 5.49 -3.23
N TRP A 77 -7.94 5.37 -4.11
CA TRP A 77 -6.61 5.93 -3.85
C TRP A 77 -6.63 7.45 -3.76
N ALA A 78 -7.41 8.13 -4.59
CA ALA A 78 -7.56 9.59 -4.49
C ALA A 78 -8.12 10.01 -3.13
N GLN A 79 -9.14 9.30 -2.61
CA GLN A 79 -9.72 9.55 -1.29
C GLN A 79 -8.71 9.30 -0.17
N ILE A 80 -8.01 8.16 -0.17
CA ILE A 80 -7.00 7.82 0.84
C ILE A 80 -5.88 8.86 0.84
N LYS A 81 -5.28 9.12 -0.32
CA LYS A 81 -4.18 10.09 -0.46
C LYS A 81 -4.59 11.49 -0.04
N SER A 82 -5.75 11.97 -0.46
CA SER A 82 -6.23 13.30 -0.11
C SER A 82 -6.65 13.40 1.36
N GLY A 83 -7.28 12.37 1.91
CA GLY A 83 -7.66 12.31 3.32
C GLY A 83 -6.44 12.41 4.23
N PHE A 84 -5.44 11.56 3.99
CA PHE A 84 -4.18 11.61 4.71
C PHE A 84 -3.47 12.97 4.57
N SER A 85 -3.34 13.47 3.34
CA SER A 85 -2.67 14.75 3.11
C SER A 85 -3.35 15.92 3.81
N ARG A 86 -4.70 15.97 3.83
CA ARG A 86 -5.43 17.04 4.53
C ARG A 86 -5.27 16.99 6.04
N ALA A 87 -5.16 15.80 6.61
CA ALA A 87 -4.99 15.62 8.05
C ALA A 87 -3.58 16.00 8.56
N LEU A 88 -2.56 15.96 7.68
CA LEU A 88 -1.21 16.36 8.05
C LEU A 88 -1.08 17.87 8.27
N PRO A 89 -0.28 18.33 9.26
CA PRO A 89 0.10 19.74 9.38
C PRO A 89 0.75 20.26 8.09
N ALA A 90 0.37 21.46 7.66
CA ALA A 90 0.88 22.07 6.42
C ALA A 90 2.25 22.70 6.67
N LYS A 91 3.33 21.91 6.52
CA LYS A 91 4.72 22.34 6.71
C LYS A 91 5.60 22.20 5.46
N GLU A 92 5.06 21.63 4.37
CA GLU A 92 5.81 21.39 3.15
C GLU A 92 6.02 22.64 2.31
N ARG A 93 7.21 22.78 1.72
CA ARG A 93 7.46 23.78 0.68
C ARG A 93 6.81 23.32 -0.62
N ARG A 94 5.95 24.16 -1.21
CA ARG A 94 5.25 23.86 -2.46
C ARG A 94 5.76 24.77 -3.59
N SER A 95 6.05 24.17 -4.74
CA SER A 95 6.32 24.95 -5.96
C SER A 95 5.06 25.66 -6.45
N SER A 96 5.23 26.77 -7.21
CA SER A 96 4.13 27.52 -7.81
C SER A 96 3.18 26.63 -8.63
N ARG A 97 3.72 25.63 -9.34
CA ARG A 97 2.96 24.65 -10.11
C ARG A 97 2.07 23.75 -9.22
N ARG A 98 2.55 23.35 -8.02
CA ARG A 98 1.76 22.56 -7.05
C ARG A 98 0.68 23.41 -6.39
N ILE A 99 0.99 24.68 -6.09
CA ILE A 99 0.02 25.63 -5.54
C ILE A 99 -1.13 25.82 -6.54
N ALA A 100 -0.83 26.08 -7.81
CA ALA A 100 -1.81 26.23 -8.87
C ALA A 100 -2.70 24.99 -9.06
N ARG A 101 -2.17 23.79 -8.80
CA ARG A 101 -2.90 22.52 -8.89
C ARG A 101 -3.52 22.06 -7.57
N ARG A 102 -3.42 22.86 -6.51
CA ARG A 102 -3.87 22.54 -5.15
C ARG A 102 -3.26 21.22 -4.61
N GLU A 103 -2.05 20.88 -5.07
CA GLU A 103 -1.32 19.67 -4.62
C GLU A 103 -0.38 20.02 -3.46
N ARG A 104 -0.41 19.21 -2.40
CA ARG A 104 0.52 19.34 -1.28
C ARG A 104 1.90 18.71 -1.57
N GLY A 105 1.98 17.81 -2.55
CA GLY A 105 3.25 17.13 -2.88
C GLY A 105 3.68 16.10 -1.83
N ILE A 106 2.72 15.51 -1.12
CA ILE A 106 2.99 14.43 -0.15
C ILE A 106 3.23 13.12 -0.88
N TRP A 107 2.39 12.81 -1.87
CA TRP A 107 2.41 11.56 -2.61
C TRP A 107 2.98 11.72 -4.01
N GLN A 108 3.59 10.64 -4.53
CA GLN A 108 3.75 10.49 -5.97
C GLN A 108 2.36 10.45 -6.62
N ARG A 109 2.21 11.07 -7.81
CA ARG A 109 0.92 11.12 -8.50
C ARG A 109 0.42 9.74 -8.87
N ARG A 110 1.31 8.95 -9.48
CA ARG A 110 1.02 7.59 -9.90
C ARG A 110 1.29 6.63 -8.75
N TYR A 111 0.64 5.51 -8.79
CA TYR A 111 0.94 4.31 -8.01
C TYR A 111 1.09 3.15 -8.98
N TRP A 112 1.82 2.14 -8.58
CA TRP A 112 1.90 0.91 -9.35
C TRP A 112 0.76 -0.01 -8.92
N GLU A 113 0.17 -0.74 -9.90
CA GLU A 113 -0.89 -1.71 -9.66
C GLU A 113 -0.65 -2.95 -10.49
N HIS A 114 -1.02 -4.11 -9.96
CA HIS A 114 -1.00 -5.39 -10.63
C HIS A 114 -2.33 -6.10 -10.37
N LEU A 115 -3.00 -6.56 -11.43
CA LEU A 115 -4.18 -7.41 -11.33
C LEU A 115 -3.73 -8.82 -10.96
N ILE A 116 -4.21 -9.32 -9.83
CA ILE A 116 -3.97 -10.70 -9.38
C ILE A 116 -4.76 -11.65 -10.29
N ARG A 117 -4.07 -12.65 -10.87
CA ARG A 117 -4.60 -13.53 -11.91
C ARG A 117 -5.14 -14.84 -11.36
N ASP A 118 -4.49 -15.38 -10.34
CA ASP A 118 -4.77 -16.69 -9.75
C ASP A 118 -4.31 -16.74 -8.29
N GLU A 119 -4.50 -17.88 -7.62
CA GLU A 119 -4.13 -18.07 -6.22
C GLU A 119 -2.62 -18.03 -5.99
N ASP A 120 -1.82 -18.55 -6.91
CA ASP A 120 -0.36 -18.52 -6.81
C ASP A 120 0.16 -17.09 -6.94
N ASP A 121 -0.42 -16.30 -7.84
CA ASP A 121 -0.12 -14.89 -7.99
C ASP A 121 -0.51 -14.10 -6.73
N LEU A 122 -1.69 -14.41 -6.14
CA LEU A 122 -2.13 -13.84 -4.88
C LEU A 122 -1.13 -14.15 -3.75
N ARG A 123 -0.77 -15.43 -3.59
CA ARG A 123 0.17 -15.88 -2.55
C ARG A 123 1.50 -15.14 -2.66
N ARG A 124 2.11 -15.11 -3.84
CA ARG A 124 3.38 -14.39 -4.08
C ARG A 124 3.30 -12.93 -3.68
N HIS A 125 2.20 -12.23 -3.99
CA HIS A 125 2.05 -10.82 -3.65
C HIS A 125 1.78 -10.60 -2.16
N VAL A 126 1.04 -11.50 -1.50
CA VAL A 126 0.84 -11.46 -0.04
C VAL A 126 2.15 -11.73 0.69
N ASP A 127 2.93 -12.73 0.25
CA ASP A 127 4.26 -13.01 0.78
C ASP A 127 5.18 -11.79 0.62
N TYR A 128 5.16 -11.16 -0.56
CA TYR A 128 5.91 -9.94 -0.82
C TYR A 128 5.50 -8.78 0.11
N VAL A 129 4.21 -8.59 0.36
CA VAL A 129 3.73 -7.60 1.32
C VAL A 129 4.31 -7.86 2.71
N HIS A 130 4.28 -9.09 3.17
CA HIS A 130 4.67 -9.44 4.54
C HIS A 130 6.18 -9.46 4.77
N ILE A 131 6.99 -9.82 3.77
CA ILE A 131 8.46 -9.83 3.87
C ILE A 131 9.07 -8.42 3.77
N ASN A 132 8.33 -7.46 3.25
CA ASN A 132 8.86 -6.15 2.89
C ASN A 132 9.63 -5.43 4.00
N PRO A 133 9.19 -5.42 5.28
CA PRO A 133 9.94 -4.83 6.37
C PRO A 133 11.33 -5.46 6.57
N VAL A 134 11.44 -6.77 6.40
CA VAL A 134 12.71 -7.50 6.50
C VAL A 134 13.60 -7.17 5.30
N LYS A 135 13.03 -7.22 4.09
CA LYS A 135 13.71 -6.87 2.84
C LYS A 135 14.34 -5.47 2.88
N HIS A 136 13.67 -4.50 3.49
CA HIS A 136 14.15 -3.12 3.62
C HIS A 136 14.95 -2.86 4.91
N GLY A 137 15.22 -3.88 5.73
CA GLY A 137 16.00 -3.74 6.95
C GLY A 137 15.29 -2.99 8.09
N HIS A 138 13.97 -2.87 8.04
CA HIS A 138 13.18 -2.23 9.10
C HIS A 138 12.87 -3.16 10.27
N ALA A 139 12.94 -4.47 10.06
CA ALA A 139 12.71 -5.49 11.08
C ALA A 139 13.58 -6.72 10.79
N ALA A 140 13.94 -7.46 11.84
CA ALA A 140 14.67 -8.73 11.70
C ALA A 140 13.74 -9.86 11.24
N ARG A 141 12.47 -9.84 11.64
CA ARG A 141 11.44 -10.83 11.30
C ARG A 141 10.16 -10.11 10.87
N ALA A 142 9.37 -10.73 9.99
CA ALA A 142 8.10 -10.17 9.51
C ALA A 142 7.13 -9.84 10.66
N GLY A 143 7.10 -10.66 11.71
CA GLY A 143 6.27 -10.47 12.90
C GLY A 143 6.66 -9.30 13.80
N ASP A 144 7.89 -8.78 13.68
CA ASP A 144 8.38 -7.67 14.51
C ASP A 144 7.91 -6.30 14.00
N TRP A 145 7.41 -6.23 12.74
CA TRP A 145 6.94 -4.97 12.17
C TRP A 145 5.47 -4.70 12.54
N PRO A 146 5.17 -3.61 13.30
CA PRO A 146 3.81 -3.39 13.83
C PRO A 146 2.81 -2.90 12.78
N TYR A 147 3.28 -2.40 11.64
CA TYR A 147 2.44 -1.79 10.60
C TYR A 147 2.21 -2.74 9.42
N SER A 148 1.96 -4.03 9.75
CA SER A 148 1.72 -5.11 8.79
C SER A 148 0.50 -5.92 9.20
N SER A 149 -0.20 -6.47 8.22
CA SER A 149 -1.25 -7.46 8.43
C SER A 149 -0.71 -8.86 8.77
N PHE A 150 0.60 -9.10 8.77
CA PHE A 150 1.22 -10.40 8.98
C PHE A 150 0.68 -11.14 10.21
N ARG A 151 0.61 -10.46 11.37
CA ARG A 151 0.09 -11.06 12.61
C ARG A 151 -1.34 -11.58 12.50
N GLN A 152 -2.18 -10.94 11.66
CA GLN A 152 -3.54 -11.42 11.41
C GLN A 152 -3.55 -12.70 10.60
N TRP A 153 -2.59 -12.88 9.69
CA TRP A 153 -2.42 -14.10 8.90
C TRP A 153 -1.85 -15.23 9.73
N VAL A 154 -0.91 -14.95 10.65
CA VAL A 154 -0.45 -15.93 11.66
C VAL A 154 -1.61 -16.39 12.54
N ALA A 155 -2.45 -15.46 13.03
CA ALA A 155 -3.61 -15.80 13.84
C ALA A 155 -4.66 -16.66 13.12
N LYS A 156 -4.68 -16.63 11.78
CA LYS A 156 -5.53 -17.48 10.93
C LYS A 156 -4.89 -18.84 10.61
N GLY A 157 -3.62 -19.06 11.03
CA GLY A 157 -2.88 -20.27 10.71
C GLY A 157 -2.27 -20.31 9.29
N GLU A 158 -2.30 -19.19 8.57
CA GLU A 158 -1.78 -19.11 7.19
C GLU A 158 -0.25 -19.03 7.15
N TYR A 159 0.40 -18.55 8.21
CA TYR A 159 1.84 -18.47 8.37
C TYR A 159 2.28 -18.98 9.73
N PRO A 160 3.44 -19.66 9.84
CA PRO A 160 4.09 -19.86 11.12
C PRO A 160 4.59 -18.52 11.69
N VAL A 161 4.68 -18.42 13.02
CA VAL A 161 5.06 -17.17 13.71
C VAL A 161 6.47 -16.70 13.37
N ASP A 162 7.35 -17.63 13.03
CA ASP A 162 8.76 -17.43 12.65
C ASP A 162 9.00 -17.38 11.14
N TRP A 163 7.94 -17.29 10.35
CA TRP A 163 8.05 -17.17 8.89
C TRP A 163 8.95 -15.99 8.49
N ALA A 164 9.82 -16.22 7.51
CA ALA A 164 10.77 -15.24 7.01
C ALA A 164 11.71 -14.67 8.09
N SER A 165 12.12 -15.49 9.05
CA SER A 165 13.20 -15.15 9.99
C SER A 165 14.60 -15.31 9.37
N GLU A 166 14.70 -15.87 8.16
CA GLU A 166 15.93 -15.94 7.36
C GLU A 166 15.78 -15.19 6.04
N PRO A 167 16.90 -14.72 5.44
CA PRO A 167 16.84 -14.01 4.15
C PRO A 167 16.26 -14.91 3.05
N ILE A 168 15.14 -14.54 2.50
CA ILE A 168 14.53 -15.21 1.35
C ILE A 168 14.92 -14.45 0.09
N ALA A 169 15.46 -15.15 -0.92
CA ALA A 169 15.70 -14.57 -2.24
C ALA A 169 14.35 -14.33 -2.94
N TRP A 170 14.09 -13.07 -3.30
CA TRP A 170 12.86 -12.67 -4.00
C TRP A 170 13.17 -12.32 -5.45
N ASP A 171 12.81 -13.20 -6.36
CA ASP A 171 12.89 -12.94 -7.79
C ASP A 171 11.51 -12.55 -8.35
N GLY A 172 11.41 -11.31 -8.84
CA GLY A 172 10.40 -10.91 -9.83
C GLY A 172 9.05 -10.40 -9.34
N VAL A 173 8.83 -10.16 -8.04
CA VAL A 173 7.60 -9.53 -7.53
C VAL A 173 7.92 -8.16 -6.94
N GLY A 174 7.16 -7.15 -7.34
CA GLY A 174 7.29 -5.78 -6.82
C GLY A 174 8.25 -4.90 -7.64
N GLU A 175 8.37 -3.69 -7.28
CA GLU A 175 9.02 -2.52 -7.89
C GLU A 175 10.02 -2.75 -9.05
N ARG A 176 9.71 -2.18 -10.22
CA ARG A 176 10.68 -1.73 -11.22
C ARG A 176 10.91 -0.22 -11.10
#